data_62c9d41d748c4f83d849f729685552bf
#
_entry.id   62c9d41d748c4f83d849f729685552bf
#
_cell.length_a   1.000
_cell.length_b   1.000
_cell.length_c   1.000
_cell.angle_alpha   90.00
_cell.angle_beta   90.00
_cell.angle_gamma   90.00
#
_symmetry.space_group_name_H-M   'P 1'
#
loop_
_entity.id
_entity.type
_entity.pdbx_description
1 polymer ?
#
loop_
_entity_poly.entity_id
_entity_poly.type
_entity_poly.pdbx_seq_one_letter_code
_entity_poly.pdbx_strand_id
1 'polypeptide(L)'
;MNEAAIKAGMKDKRIPAFTKKNALDAIRKTISAIGEEKYLIVCLEEMCELIEVITENIDGDGSYVHTAEEIADVKLCSMIIQEIFHVKNKDIGKMDTCKKKRASMKALRLLCESHQLITKYLRKKDEITDMDDYIKHKIIPCIKDMNDAAHMLMIGYGVKSKDVEKILAIKVARQHQRMKDRYGL
;
A
#
# COMPACT_ATOMS: atom_id res chain seq x y z
N MET A 1 6.71 8.16 8.41
CA MET A 1 8.06 7.97 9.07
C MET A 1 8.89 9.23 8.86
N ASN A 2 9.90 9.54 9.73
CA ASN A 2 10.76 10.72 9.51
C ASN A 2 11.64 10.50 8.26
N GLU A 3 11.65 11.44 7.32
CA GLU A 3 12.39 11.40 6.05
C GLU A 3 13.90 11.11 6.23
N ALA A 4 14.51 11.65 7.30
CA ALA A 4 15.92 11.38 7.64
C ALA A 4 16.17 9.90 7.95
N ALA A 5 15.23 9.24 8.63
CA ALA A 5 15.33 7.82 8.95
C ALA A 5 15.17 6.93 7.71
N ILE A 6 14.36 7.35 6.75
CA ILE A 6 14.24 6.65 5.46
C ILE A 6 15.53 6.81 4.67
N LYS A 7 16.02 8.03 4.53
CA LYS A 7 17.29 8.32 3.82
C LYS A 7 18.46 7.52 4.41
N ALA A 8 18.53 7.38 5.75
CA ALA A 8 19.51 6.55 6.43
C ALA A 8 19.32 5.06 6.10
N GLY A 9 18.09 4.55 6.19
CA GLY A 9 17.76 3.17 5.85
C GLY A 9 18.04 2.82 4.39
N MET A 10 17.79 3.74 3.46
CA MET A 10 18.12 3.56 2.04
C MET A 10 19.62 3.36 1.79
N LYS A 11 20.49 3.84 2.67
CA LYS A 11 21.94 3.66 2.60
C LYS A 11 22.45 2.45 3.39
N ASP A 12 21.62 1.88 4.27
CA ASP A 12 22.02 0.75 5.12
C ASP A 12 22.06 -0.55 4.32
N LYS A 13 23.27 -1.07 4.13
CA LYS A 13 23.53 -2.33 3.41
C LYS A 13 23.10 -3.58 4.19
N ARG A 14 22.78 -3.46 5.48
CA ARG A 14 22.34 -4.58 6.33
C ARG A 14 20.86 -4.91 6.13
N ILE A 15 20.07 -3.98 5.58
CA ILE A 15 18.67 -4.23 5.25
C ILE A 15 18.63 -5.16 4.04
N PRO A 16 18.03 -6.35 4.16
CA PRO A 16 17.93 -7.30 3.06
C PRO A 16 17.11 -6.73 1.92
N ALA A 17 17.34 -7.19 0.71
CA ALA A 17 16.52 -6.81 -0.44
C ALA A 17 15.04 -7.18 -0.19
N PHE A 18 14.13 -6.36 -0.70
CA PHE A 18 12.70 -6.66 -0.66
C PHE A 18 12.41 -7.99 -1.37
N THR A 19 11.69 -8.86 -0.68
CA THR A 19 11.11 -10.06 -1.30
C THR A 19 9.64 -10.15 -0.91
N LYS A 20 8.81 -10.58 -1.86
CA LYS A 20 7.38 -10.81 -1.59
C LYS A 20 7.18 -11.80 -0.44
N LYS A 21 8.04 -12.82 -0.33
CA LYS A 21 7.99 -13.83 0.74
C LYS A 21 8.13 -13.18 2.11
N ASN A 22 9.15 -12.34 2.30
CA ASN A 22 9.40 -11.66 3.58
C ASN A 22 8.25 -10.70 3.93
N ALA A 23 7.72 -9.99 2.93
CA ALA A 23 6.58 -9.10 3.14
C ALA A 23 5.32 -9.87 3.58
N LEU A 24 5.00 -10.99 2.92
CA LEU A 24 3.86 -11.82 3.28
C LEU A 24 4.01 -12.45 4.67
N ASP A 25 5.22 -12.85 5.07
CA ASP A 25 5.48 -13.35 6.43
C ASP A 25 5.20 -12.26 7.48
N ALA A 26 5.71 -11.04 7.26
CA ALA A 26 5.44 -9.91 8.13
C ALA A 26 3.94 -9.56 8.21
N ILE A 27 3.25 -9.56 7.06
CA ILE A 27 1.81 -9.30 6.97
C ILE A 27 1.02 -10.34 7.78
N ARG A 28 1.27 -11.63 7.59
CA ARG A 28 0.58 -12.72 8.29
C ARG A 28 0.77 -12.65 9.80
N LYS A 29 2.00 -12.40 10.26
CA LYS A 29 2.29 -12.19 11.68
C LYS A 29 1.53 -10.99 12.24
N THR A 30 1.44 -9.91 11.47
CA THR A 30 0.69 -8.72 11.90
C THR A 30 -0.81 -9.00 11.94
N ILE A 31 -1.39 -9.65 10.94
CA ILE A 31 -2.81 -10.04 10.93
C ILE A 31 -3.11 -10.91 12.16
N SER A 32 -2.25 -11.91 12.44
CA SER A 32 -2.40 -12.78 13.61
C SER A 32 -2.36 -12.02 14.93
N ALA A 33 -1.56 -10.95 15.02
CA ALA A 33 -1.38 -10.18 16.25
C ALA A 33 -2.46 -9.12 16.50
N ILE A 34 -2.89 -8.41 15.47
CA ILE A 34 -3.81 -7.26 15.62
C ILE A 34 -5.20 -7.48 15.00
N GLY A 35 -5.35 -8.50 14.15
CA GLY A 35 -6.59 -8.82 13.41
C GLY A 35 -6.72 -8.06 12.09
N GLU A 36 -7.53 -8.63 11.20
CA GLU A 36 -7.75 -8.15 9.83
C GLU A 36 -8.36 -6.74 9.80
N GLU A 37 -9.39 -6.49 10.61
CA GLU A 37 -10.08 -5.20 10.62
C GLU A 37 -9.17 -4.04 11.00
N LYS A 38 -8.37 -4.21 12.06
CA LYS A 38 -7.41 -3.18 12.47
C LYS A 38 -6.37 -2.93 11.39
N TYR A 39 -5.95 -3.99 10.69
CA TYR A 39 -4.98 -3.83 9.61
C TYR A 39 -5.59 -3.15 8.38
N LEU A 40 -6.88 -3.39 8.07
CA LEU A 40 -7.61 -2.64 7.04
C LEU A 40 -7.76 -1.15 7.42
N ILE A 41 -7.96 -0.83 8.71
CA ILE A 41 -7.97 0.57 9.16
C ILE A 41 -6.63 1.24 8.92
N VAL A 42 -5.50 0.58 9.21
CA VAL A 42 -4.16 1.09 8.85
C VAL A 42 -4.06 1.34 7.34
N CYS A 43 -4.58 0.43 6.49
CA CYS A 43 -4.58 0.67 5.04
C CYS A 43 -5.39 1.92 4.64
N LEU A 44 -6.47 2.26 5.35
CA LEU A 44 -7.22 3.50 5.13
C LEU A 44 -6.39 4.74 5.49
N GLU A 45 -5.66 4.69 6.61
CA GLU A 45 -4.75 5.77 7.05
C GLU A 45 -3.66 6.01 5.99
N GLU A 46 -2.98 4.96 5.53
CA GLU A 46 -1.92 5.07 4.51
C GLU A 46 -2.44 5.58 3.15
N MET A 47 -3.68 5.22 2.77
CA MET A 47 -4.29 5.80 1.57
C MET A 47 -4.55 7.31 1.71
N CYS A 48 -4.96 7.77 2.90
CA CYS A 48 -5.15 9.20 3.19
C CYS A 48 -3.81 9.96 3.16
N GLU A 49 -2.73 9.40 3.72
CA GLU A 49 -1.39 9.99 3.69
C GLU A 49 -0.88 10.14 2.24
N LEU A 50 -1.09 9.13 1.37
CA LEU A 50 -0.75 9.27 -0.04
C LEU A 50 -1.62 10.33 -0.76
N ILE A 51 -2.90 10.48 -0.42
CA ILE A 51 -3.77 11.54 -0.95
C ILE A 51 -3.23 12.92 -0.55
N GLU A 52 -2.80 13.11 0.70
CA GLU A 52 -2.18 14.34 1.18
C GLU A 52 -0.91 14.66 0.38
N VAL A 53 -0.01 13.70 0.21
CA VAL A 53 1.22 13.85 -0.58
C VAL A 53 0.94 14.20 -2.05
N ILE A 54 -0.15 13.68 -2.63
CA ILE A 54 -0.55 14.08 -3.99
C ILE A 54 -0.89 15.57 -4.03
N THR A 55 -1.61 16.10 -3.03
CA THR A 55 -1.96 17.52 -2.96
C THR A 55 -0.73 18.40 -2.74
N GLU A 56 0.18 18.02 -1.83
CA GLU A 56 1.48 18.70 -1.66
C GLU A 56 2.27 18.77 -2.98
N ASN A 57 2.33 17.66 -3.73
CA ASN A 57 3.01 17.65 -5.02
C ASN A 57 2.32 18.52 -6.10
N ILE A 58 0.99 18.66 -6.06
CA ILE A 58 0.24 19.55 -6.96
C ILE A 58 0.55 21.01 -6.62
N ASP A 59 0.66 21.34 -5.34
CA ASP A 59 0.96 22.68 -4.84
C ASP A 59 2.44 23.07 -4.99
N GLY A 60 3.31 22.10 -5.32
CA GLY A 60 4.73 22.31 -5.55
C GLY A 60 5.63 22.11 -4.32
N ASP A 61 5.06 21.74 -3.18
CA ASP A 61 5.76 21.55 -1.90
C ASP A 61 6.18 20.09 -1.64
N GLY A 62 5.93 19.20 -2.61
CA GLY A 62 6.14 17.75 -2.44
C GLY A 62 7.61 17.34 -2.35
N SER A 63 7.90 16.42 -1.40
CA SER A 63 9.20 15.78 -1.26
C SER A 63 9.25 14.46 -2.03
N TYR A 64 10.33 14.24 -2.83
CA TYR A 64 10.57 12.97 -3.52
C TYR A 64 10.58 11.78 -2.58
N VAL A 65 11.25 11.91 -1.42
CA VAL A 65 11.39 10.79 -0.46
C VAL A 65 10.06 10.50 0.22
N HIS A 66 9.32 11.55 0.61
CA HIS A 66 7.98 11.41 1.18
C HIS A 66 7.03 10.77 0.17
N THR A 67 7.02 11.25 -1.06
CA THR A 67 6.20 10.65 -2.14
C THR A 67 6.54 9.17 -2.37
N ALA A 68 7.84 8.80 -2.37
CA ALA A 68 8.26 7.42 -2.54
C ALA A 68 7.88 6.53 -1.33
N GLU A 69 7.85 7.10 -0.12
CA GLU A 69 7.42 6.45 1.10
C GLU A 69 5.94 6.08 1.03
N GLU A 70 5.08 7.06 0.76
CA GLU A 70 3.63 6.83 0.75
C GLU A 70 3.19 5.93 -0.40
N ILE A 71 3.88 6.00 -1.55
CA ILE A 71 3.69 5.01 -2.62
C ILE A 71 4.04 3.60 -2.14
N ALA A 72 5.12 3.43 -1.36
CA ALA A 72 5.51 2.13 -0.82
C ALA A 72 4.47 1.61 0.19
N ASP A 73 3.90 2.49 1.04
CA ASP A 73 2.86 2.12 1.99
C ASP A 73 1.59 1.64 1.30
N VAL A 74 1.08 2.35 0.31
CA VAL A 74 -0.10 1.91 -0.45
C VAL A 74 0.17 0.61 -1.22
N LYS A 75 1.40 0.39 -1.73
CA LYS A 75 1.77 -0.93 -2.31
C LYS A 75 1.77 -2.04 -1.24
N LEU A 76 2.23 -1.76 -0.04
CA LEU A 76 2.15 -2.72 1.07
C LEU A 76 0.69 -2.99 1.46
N CYS A 77 -0.15 -1.96 1.53
CA CYS A 77 -1.58 -2.08 1.78
C CYS A 77 -2.29 -2.96 0.74
N SER A 78 -1.94 -2.82 -0.55
CA SER A 78 -2.49 -3.70 -1.58
C SER A 78 -2.13 -5.17 -1.34
N MET A 79 -0.92 -5.47 -0.83
CA MET A 79 -0.52 -6.84 -0.45
C MET A 79 -1.24 -7.33 0.81
N ILE A 80 -1.50 -6.44 1.77
CA ILE A 80 -2.28 -6.75 2.99
C ILE A 80 -3.70 -7.16 2.60
N ILE A 81 -4.37 -6.37 1.77
CA ILE A 81 -5.72 -6.66 1.29
C ILE A 81 -5.76 -7.95 0.48
N GLN A 82 -4.74 -8.20 -0.38
CA GLN A 82 -4.60 -9.49 -1.08
C GLN A 82 -4.52 -10.68 -0.13
N GLU A 83 -3.76 -10.56 0.96
CA GLU A 83 -3.60 -11.64 1.93
C GLU A 83 -4.88 -11.88 2.73
N ILE A 84 -5.55 -10.81 3.20
CA ILE A 84 -6.82 -10.89 3.95
C ILE A 84 -7.91 -11.58 3.12
N PHE A 85 -8.04 -11.20 1.85
CA PHE A 85 -9.10 -11.74 0.96
C PHE A 85 -8.63 -12.92 0.09
N HIS A 86 -7.42 -13.45 0.32
CA HIS A 86 -6.83 -14.56 -0.41
C HIS A 86 -6.78 -14.39 -1.95
N VAL A 87 -6.65 -13.13 -2.42
CA VAL A 87 -6.62 -12.78 -3.84
C VAL A 87 -5.26 -13.14 -4.45
N LYS A 88 -5.26 -13.87 -5.57
CA LYS A 88 -4.04 -14.25 -6.27
C LYS A 88 -3.63 -13.15 -7.27
N ASN A 89 -2.32 -12.94 -7.46
CA ASN A 89 -1.82 -11.95 -8.42
C ASN A 89 -2.39 -12.09 -9.84
N LYS A 90 -2.64 -13.32 -10.29
CA LYS A 90 -3.19 -13.58 -11.62
C LYS A 90 -4.61 -13.00 -11.81
N ASP A 91 -5.33 -12.81 -10.72
CA ASP A 91 -6.72 -12.34 -10.75
C ASP A 91 -6.82 -10.81 -10.82
N ILE A 92 -5.74 -10.09 -10.43
CA ILE A 92 -5.68 -8.62 -10.44
C ILE A 92 -5.50 -8.06 -11.88
N GLY A 93 -4.89 -8.84 -12.76
CA GLY A 93 -4.64 -8.42 -14.13
C GLY A 93 -3.44 -7.47 -14.28
N LYS A 94 -3.34 -6.83 -15.46
CA LYS A 94 -2.25 -5.90 -15.79
C LYS A 94 -2.56 -4.50 -15.24
N MET A 95 -1.50 -3.80 -14.83
CA MET A 95 -1.61 -2.40 -14.43
C MET A 95 -1.93 -1.50 -15.61
N ASP A 96 -2.79 -0.53 -15.37
CA ASP A 96 -3.11 0.52 -16.32
C ASP A 96 -2.01 1.58 -16.35
N THR A 97 -1.84 2.20 -17.49
CA THR A 97 -0.95 3.35 -17.67
C THR A 97 -1.75 4.59 -18.00
N CYS A 98 -1.23 5.75 -17.65
CA CYS A 98 -1.82 7.01 -18.09
C CYS A 98 -0.73 8.02 -18.49
N LYS A 99 -1.14 9.08 -19.21
CA LYS A 99 -0.24 10.19 -19.54
C LYS A 99 0.19 10.90 -18.24
N LYS A 100 1.47 11.22 -18.10
CA LYS A 100 2.07 11.89 -16.94
C LYS A 100 1.23 13.08 -16.44
N LYS A 101 0.74 13.94 -17.34
CA LYS A 101 -0.08 15.12 -17.02
C LYS A 101 -1.40 14.82 -16.27
N ARG A 102 -1.90 13.57 -16.33
CA ARG A 102 -3.16 13.16 -15.69
C ARG A 102 -2.93 12.18 -14.52
N ALA A 103 -1.67 11.85 -14.23
CA ALA A 103 -1.34 10.81 -13.27
C ALA A 103 -1.89 11.11 -11.87
N SER A 104 -1.64 12.31 -11.35
CA SER A 104 -2.07 12.73 -10.01
C SER A 104 -3.58 12.69 -9.84
N MET A 105 -4.33 13.31 -10.76
CA MET A 105 -5.80 13.35 -10.67
C MET A 105 -6.45 11.97 -10.84
N LYS A 106 -5.86 11.11 -11.70
CA LYS A 106 -6.38 9.75 -11.86
C LYS A 106 -6.07 8.90 -10.63
N ALA A 107 -4.85 8.99 -10.10
CA ALA A 107 -4.46 8.30 -8.89
C ALA A 107 -5.30 8.73 -7.68
N LEU A 108 -5.52 10.04 -7.51
CA LEU A 108 -6.38 10.58 -6.45
C LEU A 108 -7.78 9.96 -6.49
N ARG A 109 -8.40 9.91 -7.69
CA ARG A 109 -9.73 9.29 -7.84
C ARG A 109 -9.72 7.82 -7.45
N LEU A 110 -8.75 7.04 -7.95
CA LEU A 110 -8.66 5.60 -7.67
C LEU A 110 -8.45 5.33 -6.17
N LEU A 111 -7.63 6.12 -5.49
CA LEU A 111 -7.42 6.01 -4.04
C LEU A 111 -8.68 6.36 -3.26
N CYS A 112 -9.40 7.43 -3.62
CA CYS A 112 -10.67 7.78 -2.98
C CYS A 112 -11.74 6.69 -3.16
N GLU A 113 -11.86 6.12 -4.36
CA GLU A 113 -12.78 5.01 -4.65
C GLU A 113 -12.41 3.76 -3.84
N SER A 114 -11.12 3.42 -3.76
CA SER A 114 -10.62 2.30 -2.94
C SER A 114 -10.86 2.51 -1.45
N HIS A 115 -10.58 3.70 -0.93
CA HIS A 115 -10.83 4.06 0.46
C HIS A 115 -12.32 3.94 0.81
N GLN A 116 -13.21 4.46 -0.03
CA GLN A 116 -14.66 4.36 0.19
C GLN A 116 -15.13 2.90 0.19
N LEU A 117 -14.57 2.06 -0.67
CA LEU A 117 -14.92 0.65 -0.76
C LEU A 117 -14.52 -0.11 0.52
N ILE A 118 -13.29 0.04 1.00
CA ILE A 118 -12.83 -0.61 2.23
C ILE A 118 -13.61 -0.10 3.44
N THR A 119 -13.86 1.21 3.51
CA THR A 119 -14.70 1.79 4.57
C THR A 119 -16.13 1.20 4.55
N LYS A 120 -16.72 1.00 3.37
CA LYS A 120 -18.03 0.37 3.23
C LYS A 120 -17.99 -1.11 3.64
N TYR A 121 -16.95 -1.85 3.26
CA TYR A 121 -16.72 -3.23 3.68
C TYR A 121 -16.71 -3.33 5.21
N LEU A 122 -15.85 -2.55 5.89
CA LEU A 122 -15.72 -2.58 7.34
C LEU A 122 -17.06 -2.31 8.09
N ARG A 123 -17.93 -1.46 7.52
CA ARG A 123 -19.23 -1.15 8.13
C ARG A 123 -20.32 -2.19 7.84
N LYS A 124 -20.21 -2.94 6.74
CA LYS A 124 -21.32 -3.74 6.18
C LYS A 124 -20.94 -5.18 5.88
N LYS A 125 -19.77 -5.66 6.37
CA LYS A 125 -19.29 -7.01 6.05
C LYS A 125 -20.28 -8.11 6.46
N ASP A 126 -21.00 -7.90 7.56
CA ASP A 126 -21.99 -8.85 8.08
C ASP A 126 -23.29 -8.91 7.22
N GLU A 127 -23.48 -7.92 6.33
CA GLU A 127 -24.59 -7.88 5.38
C GLU A 127 -24.23 -8.56 4.03
N ILE A 128 -22.95 -8.96 3.83
CA ILE A 128 -22.49 -9.56 2.57
C ILE A 128 -22.89 -11.03 2.55
N THR A 129 -23.85 -11.37 1.70
CA THR A 129 -24.39 -12.73 1.57
C THR A 129 -23.56 -13.64 0.67
N ASP A 130 -22.81 -13.08 -0.29
CA ASP A 130 -21.91 -13.79 -1.20
C ASP A 130 -20.53 -13.11 -1.18
N MET A 131 -19.60 -13.66 -0.38
CA MET A 131 -18.26 -13.11 -0.24
C MET A 131 -17.43 -13.33 -1.49
N ASP A 132 -17.61 -14.43 -2.20
CA ASP A 132 -16.82 -14.72 -3.43
C ASP A 132 -17.18 -13.73 -4.54
N ASP A 133 -18.47 -13.44 -4.71
CA ASP A 133 -18.94 -12.41 -5.65
C ASP A 133 -18.44 -11.02 -5.25
N TYR A 134 -18.48 -10.70 -3.96
CA TYR A 134 -17.98 -9.43 -3.43
C TYR A 134 -16.46 -9.28 -3.68
N ILE A 135 -15.68 -10.32 -3.41
CA ILE A 135 -14.24 -10.32 -3.68
C ILE A 135 -13.99 -10.09 -5.17
N LYS A 136 -14.66 -10.84 -6.03
CA LYS A 136 -14.49 -10.76 -7.49
C LYS A 136 -14.84 -9.39 -8.07
N HIS A 137 -15.95 -8.80 -7.64
CA HIS A 137 -16.49 -7.58 -8.25
C HIS A 137 -16.17 -6.29 -7.50
N LYS A 138 -15.63 -6.37 -6.28
CA LYS A 138 -15.28 -5.21 -5.45
C LYS A 138 -13.82 -5.22 -4.99
N ILE A 139 -13.37 -6.28 -4.32
CA ILE A 139 -12.01 -6.31 -3.73
C ILE A 139 -10.92 -6.40 -4.79
N ILE A 140 -11.06 -7.28 -5.78
CA ILE A 140 -10.05 -7.41 -6.85
C ILE A 140 -9.88 -6.10 -7.63
N PRO A 141 -10.95 -5.42 -8.11
CA PRO A 141 -10.83 -4.09 -8.70
C PRO A 141 -10.19 -3.06 -7.75
N CYS A 142 -10.55 -3.03 -6.46
CA CYS A 142 -9.94 -2.14 -5.48
C CYS A 142 -8.42 -2.32 -5.37
N ILE A 143 -7.94 -3.57 -5.26
CA ILE A 143 -6.51 -3.87 -5.24
C ILE A 143 -5.83 -3.40 -6.53
N LYS A 144 -6.49 -3.61 -7.68
CA LYS A 144 -5.99 -3.13 -8.98
C LYS A 144 -5.88 -1.61 -8.98
N ASP A 145 -6.91 -0.90 -8.54
CA ASP A 145 -6.95 0.56 -8.50
C ASP A 145 -5.84 1.14 -7.60
N MET A 146 -5.57 0.56 -6.45
CA MET A 146 -4.45 0.94 -5.57
C MET A 146 -3.10 0.75 -6.27
N ASN A 147 -2.89 -0.39 -6.94
CA ASN A 147 -1.65 -0.66 -7.67
C ASN A 147 -1.49 0.28 -8.86
N ASP A 148 -2.57 0.56 -9.60
CA ASP A 148 -2.59 1.50 -10.71
C ASP A 148 -2.26 2.93 -10.25
N ALA A 149 -2.87 3.38 -9.13
CA ALA A 149 -2.59 4.68 -8.54
C ALA A 149 -1.10 4.81 -8.17
N ALA A 150 -0.55 3.84 -7.44
CA ALA A 150 0.86 3.81 -7.09
C ALA A 150 1.77 3.85 -8.33
N HIS A 151 1.46 3.06 -9.36
CA HIS A 151 2.23 3.04 -10.61
C HIS A 151 2.16 4.37 -11.37
N MET A 152 0.97 4.96 -11.47
CA MET A 152 0.78 6.27 -12.12
C MET A 152 1.57 7.37 -11.43
N LEU A 153 1.58 7.39 -10.08
CA LEU A 153 2.34 8.37 -9.32
C LEU A 153 3.85 8.19 -9.48
N MET A 154 4.34 6.95 -9.53
CA MET A 154 5.75 6.69 -9.85
C MET A 154 6.14 7.33 -11.19
N ILE A 155 5.33 7.15 -12.24
CA ILE A 155 5.56 7.76 -13.55
C ILE A 155 5.40 9.29 -13.47
N GLY A 156 4.34 9.76 -12.81
CA GLY A 156 3.98 11.18 -12.69
C GLY A 156 5.07 12.02 -12.03
N TYR A 157 5.60 11.55 -10.92
CA TYR A 157 6.61 12.25 -10.12
C TYR A 157 8.04 11.75 -10.34
N GLY A 158 8.25 10.79 -11.24
CA GLY A 158 9.58 10.25 -11.57
C GLY A 158 10.18 9.41 -10.44
N VAL A 159 9.35 8.82 -9.58
CA VAL A 159 9.79 7.96 -8.49
C VAL A 159 10.29 6.64 -9.05
N LYS A 160 11.52 6.26 -8.68
CA LYS A 160 12.19 5.06 -9.19
C LYS A 160 11.70 3.80 -8.46
N SER A 161 11.41 2.74 -9.20
CA SER A 161 10.99 1.45 -8.62
C SER A 161 11.96 0.92 -7.56
N LYS A 162 13.27 1.02 -7.83
CA LYS A 162 14.31 0.61 -6.89
C LYS A 162 14.26 1.34 -5.55
N ASP A 163 13.83 2.60 -5.53
CA ASP A 163 13.75 3.38 -4.30
C ASP A 163 12.51 2.95 -3.49
N VAL A 164 11.38 2.74 -4.17
CA VAL A 164 10.16 2.17 -3.55
C VAL A 164 10.42 0.77 -2.99
N GLU A 165 11.09 -0.11 -3.75
CA GLU A 165 11.45 -1.46 -3.29
C GLU A 165 12.36 -1.43 -2.05
N LYS A 166 13.29 -0.47 -2.00
CA LYS A 166 14.17 -0.31 -0.85
C LYS A 166 13.41 0.19 0.38
N ILE A 167 12.48 1.10 0.20
CA ILE A 167 11.60 1.58 1.28
C ILE A 167 10.71 0.42 1.77
N LEU A 168 10.13 -0.36 0.88
CA LEU A 168 9.39 -1.57 1.24
C LEU A 168 10.24 -2.54 2.08
N ALA A 169 11.51 -2.76 1.71
CA ALA A 169 12.42 -3.58 2.50
C ALA A 169 12.63 -3.04 3.91
N ILE A 170 12.80 -1.72 4.06
CA ILE A 170 12.94 -1.05 5.35
C ILE A 170 11.69 -1.25 6.20
N LYS A 171 10.50 -1.02 5.62
CA LYS A 171 9.21 -1.14 6.32
C LYS A 171 8.94 -2.59 6.76
N VAL A 172 9.21 -3.57 5.90
CA VAL A 172 9.08 -5.00 6.23
C VAL A 172 10.04 -5.40 7.36
N ALA A 173 11.31 -4.98 7.30
CA ALA A 173 12.29 -5.27 8.35
C ALA A 173 11.86 -4.68 9.70
N ARG A 174 11.34 -3.45 9.71
CA ARG A 174 10.82 -2.81 10.92
C ARG A 174 9.56 -3.51 11.44
N GLN A 175 8.68 -3.96 10.55
CA GLN A 175 7.48 -4.69 10.95
C GLN A 175 7.85 -6.01 11.62
N HIS A 176 8.80 -6.78 11.07
CA HIS A 176 9.32 -7.97 11.74
C HIS A 176 9.88 -7.67 13.13
N GLN A 177 10.67 -6.59 13.25
CA GLN A 177 11.21 -6.19 14.55
C GLN A 177 10.10 -5.83 15.55
N ARG A 178 9.09 -5.06 15.12
CA ARG A 178 7.93 -4.72 15.96
C ARG A 178 7.14 -5.96 16.42
N MET A 179 6.94 -6.93 15.52
CA MET A 179 6.25 -8.19 15.88
C MET A 179 7.04 -8.98 16.91
N LYS A 180 8.36 -9.06 16.74
CA LYS A 180 9.25 -9.70 17.72
C LYS A 180 9.22 -9.01 19.09
N ASP A 181 9.36 -7.66 19.10
CA ASP A 181 9.47 -6.89 20.34
C ASP A 181 8.16 -6.83 21.15
N ARG A 182 7.02 -6.79 20.46
CA ARG A 182 5.71 -6.62 21.11
C ARG A 182 4.96 -7.92 21.37
N TYR A 183 5.17 -8.93 20.52
CA TYR A 183 4.35 -10.15 20.53
C TYR A 183 5.17 -11.43 20.56
N GLY A 184 6.52 -11.36 20.51
CA GLY A 184 7.39 -12.54 20.50
C GLY A 184 7.32 -13.39 19.21
N LEU A 185 6.84 -12.80 18.08
CA LEU A 185 6.55 -13.51 16.81
C LEU A 185 7.71 -13.42 15.80
#